data_a6a2f387e30d244aba6fe6402b51dbee
#
_entry.id   a6a2f387e30d244aba6fe6402b51dbee
#
_cell.length_a   1.000
_cell.length_b   1.000
_cell.length_c   1.000
_cell.angle_alpha   90.00
_cell.angle_beta   90.00
_cell.angle_gamma   90.00
#
_symmetry.space_group_name_H-M   'P 1'
#
loop_
_entity.id
_entity.type
_entity.pdbx_description
1 polymer ?
#
loop_
_entity_poly.entity_id
_entity_poly.type
_entity_poly.pdbx_seq_one_letter_code
_entity_poly.pdbx_strand_id
1 'polypeptide(L)'
;PADPPATQVLDTADLLSRSASGDLETRLQAFAADHIEARLVTLRRLDYGVSLDALGQQLIERWSPADPNRSQLLLLIESQNNSAAVVASADLLEQLPQTLLSSTAISTMGLPLREGARYRQASVDAMDRLEVVLQGGEDPGPPQLLERLPLETNIPTKEETASSNAFTWVVVLLVV
;
A
#
# COMPACT_ATOMS: atom_id res chain seq x y z
N PRO A 1 -11.03 -17.23 -10.89
CA PRO A 1 -12.23 -17.28 -11.71
C PRO A 1 -11.88 -17.15 -13.18
N ALA A 2 -12.64 -17.85 -14.05
CA ALA A 2 -12.42 -17.79 -15.49
C ALA A 2 -12.86 -16.43 -16.07
N ASP A 3 -13.91 -15.87 -15.50
CA ASP A 3 -14.47 -14.58 -15.89
C ASP A 3 -14.06 -13.48 -14.90
N PRO A 4 -13.97 -12.21 -15.36
CA PRO A 4 -13.70 -11.10 -14.45
C PRO A 4 -14.80 -10.98 -13.39
N PRO A 5 -14.45 -10.70 -12.14
CA PRO A 5 -15.44 -10.49 -11.11
C PRO A 5 -16.30 -9.26 -11.42
N ALA A 6 -17.57 -9.29 -11.02
CA ALA A 6 -18.48 -8.16 -11.20
C ALA A 6 -18.07 -6.92 -10.35
N THR A 7 -17.32 -7.15 -9.29
CA THR A 7 -16.78 -6.12 -8.39
C THR A 7 -15.32 -5.84 -8.69
N GLN A 8 -14.86 -4.62 -8.40
CA GLN A 8 -13.46 -4.25 -8.54
C GLN A 8 -12.57 -4.80 -7.40
N VAL A 9 -13.16 -5.14 -6.27
CA VAL A 9 -12.44 -5.77 -5.15
C VAL A 9 -12.77 -7.26 -5.09
N LEU A 10 -11.76 -8.10 -5.30
CA LEU A 10 -11.82 -9.54 -5.14
C LEU A 10 -10.99 -9.95 -3.92
N ASP A 11 -11.59 -9.88 -2.73
CA ASP A 11 -10.95 -10.22 -1.47
C ASP A 11 -11.11 -11.72 -1.14
N THR A 12 -10.28 -12.57 -1.75
CA THR A 12 -10.34 -14.02 -1.51
C THR A 12 -9.65 -14.46 -0.23
N ALA A 13 -8.88 -13.56 0.38
CA ALA A 13 -8.15 -13.82 1.62
C ALA A 13 -8.86 -13.31 2.87
N ASP A 14 -9.99 -12.61 2.71
CA ASP A 14 -10.77 -12.01 3.79
C ASP A 14 -9.92 -11.05 4.65
N LEU A 15 -9.19 -10.14 3.98
CA LEU A 15 -8.26 -9.20 4.59
C LEU A 15 -8.89 -7.84 4.88
N LEU A 16 -10.01 -7.54 4.22
CA LEU A 16 -10.63 -6.23 4.25
C LEU A 16 -11.96 -6.27 5.01
N SER A 17 -12.18 -5.26 5.83
CA SER A 17 -13.52 -5.06 6.38
C SER A 17 -14.49 -4.66 5.26
N ARG A 18 -15.80 -4.85 5.50
CA ARG A 18 -16.85 -4.45 4.55
C ARG A 18 -16.75 -2.96 4.19
N SER A 19 -16.47 -2.11 5.17
CA SER A 19 -16.29 -0.68 4.92
C SER A 19 -15.05 -0.40 4.06
N ALA A 20 -13.92 -1.05 4.37
CA ALA A 20 -12.70 -0.91 3.57
C ALA A 20 -12.90 -1.38 2.13
N SER A 21 -13.59 -2.51 1.93
CA SER A 21 -13.92 -3.01 0.58
C SER A 21 -14.78 -2.02 -0.19
N GLY A 22 -15.80 -1.44 0.44
CA GLY A 22 -16.68 -0.45 -0.20
C GLY A 22 -15.94 0.84 -0.59
N ASP A 23 -15.05 1.34 0.28
CA ASP A 23 -14.22 2.51 0.01
C ASP A 23 -13.29 2.25 -1.18
N LEU A 24 -12.62 1.10 -1.19
CA LEU A 24 -11.70 0.71 -2.25
C LEU A 24 -12.43 0.46 -3.58
N GLU A 25 -13.60 -0.17 -3.52
CA GLU A 25 -14.47 -0.38 -4.69
C GLU A 25 -14.79 0.95 -5.38
N THR A 26 -15.22 1.96 -4.61
CA THR A 26 -15.55 3.29 -5.12
C THR A 26 -14.32 3.96 -5.77
N ARG A 27 -13.15 3.84 -5.15
CA ARG A 27 -11.91 4.43 -5.68
C ARG A 27 -11.44 3.71 -6.95
N LEU A 28 -11.53 2.40 -7.00
CA LEU A 28 -11.16 1.63 -8.19
C LEU A 28 -12.10 1.92 -9.36
N GLN A 29 -13.39 2.09 -9.09
CA GLN A 29 -14.36 2.49 -10.12
C GLN A 29 -14.05 3.87 -10.73
N ALA A 30 -13.46 4.78 -9.97
CA ALA A 30 -13.10 6.11 -10.47
C ALA A 30 -12.08 6.08 -11.62
N PHE A 31 -11.24 5.04 -11.73
CA PHE A 31 -10.30 4.86 -12.85
C PHE A 31 -11.00 4.71 -14.21
N ALA A 32 -12.30 4.39 -14.22
CA ALA A 32 -13.08 4.31 -15.44
C ALA A 32 -13.16 5.66 -16.20
N ALA A 33 -12.96 6.79 -15.52
CA ALA A 33 -12.87 8.11 -16.14
C ALA A 33 -11.66 8.23 -17.08
N ASP A 34 -10.59 7.48 -16.81
CA ASP A 34 -9.38 7.38 -17.63
C ASP A 34 -9.41 6.16 -18.56
N HIS A 35 -10.57 5.56 -18.77
CA HIS A 35 -10.74 4.33 -19.56
C HIS A 35 -9.96 3.12 -19.03
N ILE A 36 -9.74 3.09 -17.73
CA ILE A 36 -9.01 2.02 -17.04
C ILE A 36 -9.99 1.20 -16.19
N GLU A 37 -9.93 -0.11 -16.37
CA GLU A 37 -10.62 -1.07 -15.52
C GLU A 37 -9.65 -1.54 -14.43
N ALA A 38 -9.74 -0.90 -13.25
CA ALA A 38 -8.87 -1.18 -12.12
C ALA A 38 -9.51 -2.18 -11.16
N ARG A 39 -8.73 -3.16 -10.69
CA ARG A 39 -9.17 -4.17 -9.70
C ARG A 39 -8.11 -4.40 -8.64
N LEU A 40 -8.57 -4.77 -7.45
CA LEU A 40 -7.75 -5.28 -6.36
C LEU A 40 -8.07 -6.75 -6.13
N VAL A 41 -7.03 -7.57 -6.10
CA VAL A 41 -7.13 -9.00 -5.79
C VAL A 41 -6.29 -9.29 -4.56
N THR A 42 -6.91 -9.88 -3.53
CA THR A 42 -6.20 -10.38 -2.37
C THR A 42 -6.19 -11.91 -2.36
N LEU A 43 -5.10 -12.49 -1.92
CA LEU A 43 -4.94 -13.94 -1.76
C LEU A 43 -4.09 -14.25 -0.53
N ARG A 44 -4.29 -15.45 0.03
CA ARG A 44 -3.55 -15.88 1.21
C ARG A 44 -2.11 -16.25 0.87
N ARG A 45 -1.95 -17.04 -0.18
CA ARG A 45 -0.65 -17.51 -0.65
C ARG A 45 -0.71 -17.85 -2.14
N LEU A 46 0.45 -17.85 -2.74
CA LEU A 46 0.65 -18.32 -4.11
C LEU A 46 0.95 -19.82 -4.15
N ASP A 47 0.64 -20.45 -5.26
CA ASP A 47 1.11 -21.78 -5.57
C ASP A 47 2.64 -21.77 -5.76
N TYR A 48 3.27 -22.90 -5.45
CA TYR A 48 4.71 -23.00 -5.56
C TYR A 48 5.20 -22.71 -6.98
N GLY A 49 6.20 -21.84 -7.08
CA GLY A 49 6.80 -21.48 -8.36
C GLY A 49 6.07 -20.40 -9.15
N VAL A 50 4.97 -19.84 -8.63
CA VAL A 50 4.23 -18.73 -9.24
C VAL A 50 4.59 -17.41 -8.51
N SER A 51 4.90 -16.36 -9.28
CA SER A 51 5.04 -15.01 -8.72
C SER A 51 3.73 -14.23 -8.83
N LEU A 52 3.57 -13.18 -7.97
CA LEU A 52 2.40 -12.30 -8.05
C LEU A 52 2.29 -11.60 -9.39
N ASP A 53 3.41 -11.16 -9.96
CA ASP A 53 3.45 -10.53 -11.28
C ASP A 53 2.97 -11.49 -12.37
N ALA A 54 3.45 -12.74 -12.35
CA ALA A 54 3.02 -13.77 -13.31
C ALA A 54 1.51 -14.07 -13.17
N LEU A 55 1.01 -14.17 -11.95
CA LEU A 55 -0.42 -14.34 -11.70
C LEU A 55 -1.20 -13.13 -12.22
N GLY A 56 -0.74 -11.93 -11.97
CA GLY A 56 -1.37 -10.70 -12.44
C GLY A 56 -1.46 -10.63 -13.96
N GLN A 57 -0.39 -10.97 -14.67
CA GLN A 57 -0.38 -11.02 -16.14
C GLN A 57 -1.37 -12.07 -16.66
N GLN A 58 -1.42 -13.26 -16.08
CA GLN A 58 -2.40 -14.29 -16.44
C GLN A 58 -3.84 -13.82 -16.23
N LEU A 59 -4.10 -13.06 -15.16
CA LEU A 59 -5.44 -12.52 -14.91
C LEU A 59 -5.80 -11.43 -15.94
N ILE A 60 -4.87 -10.55 -16.29
CA ILE A 60 -5.09 -9.54 -17.34
C ILE A 60 -5.45 -10.21 -18.67
N GLU A 61 -4.68 -11.22 -19.08
CA GLU A 61 -4.94 -11.96 -20.32
C GLU A 61 -6.31 -12.66 -20.30
N ARG A 62 -6.67 -13.25 -19.16
CA ARG A 62 -7.93 -13.98 -18.98
C ARG A 62 -9.14 -13.08 -18.89
N TRP A 63 -8.99 -11.94 -18.25
CA TRP A 63 -10.06 -10.99 -17.98
C TRP A 63 -10.08 -9.83 -19.02
N SER A 64 -9.63 -10.08 -20.23
CA SER A 64 -9.67 -9.08 -21.28
C SER A 64 -10.99 -8.34 -21.29
N PRO A 65 -10.99 -7.00 -21.28
CA PRO A 65 -12.23 -6.23 -21.24
C PRO A 65 -13.08 -6.48 -22.49
N ALA A 66 -14.39 -6.47 -22.30
CA ALA A 66 -15.34 -6.54 -23.43
C ALA A 66 -15.21 -5.33 -24.36
N ASP A 67 -14.79 -4.18 -23.82
CA ASP A 67 -14.50 -2.96 -24.56
C ASP A 67 -12.99 -2.89 -24.85
N PRO A 68 -12.57 -3.00 -26.12
CA PRO A 68 -11.15 -2.93 -26.50
C PRO A 68 -10.50 -1.56 -26.24
N ASN A 69 -11.28 -0.52 -25.95
CA ASN A 69 -10.78 0.81 -25.62
C ASN A 69 -10.46 0.97 -24.13
N ARG A 70 -10.66 -0.07 -23.32
CA ARG A 70 -10.34 -0.06 -21.90
C ARG A 70 -9.05 -0.79 -21.61
N SER A 71 -8.17 -0.11 -20.89
CA SER A 71 -6.96 -0.71 -20.32
C SER A 71 -7.28 -1.42 -19.00
N GLN A 72 -6.43 -2.35 -18.58
CA GLN A 72 -6.56 -3.03 -17.30
C GLN A 72 -5.42 -2.67 -16.34
N LEU A 73 -5.77 -2.49 -15.07
CA LEU A 73 -4.84 -2.28 -13.98
C LEU A 73 -5.21 -3.22 -12.83
N LEU A 74 -4.26 -4.04 -12.39
CA LEU A 74 -4.46 -4.95 -11.26
C LEU A 74 -3.48 -4.64 -10.13
N LEU A 75 -4.03 -4.46 -8.94
CA LEU A 75 -3.29 -4.48 -7.69
C LEU A 75 -3.49 -5.86 -7.05
N LEU A 76 -2.41 -6.51 -6.68
CA LEU A 76 -2.45 -7.82 -6.02
C LEU A 76 -1.76 -7.75 -4.67
N ILE A 77 -2.35 -8.40 -3.67
CA ILE A 77 -1.78 -8.53 -2.32
C ILE A 77 -1.81 -9.99 -1.91
N GLU A 78 -0.67 -10.49 -1.49
CA GLU A 78 -0.51 -11.81 -0.88
C GLU A 78 -0.18 -11.65 0.60
N SER A 79 -1.01 -12.24 1.46
CA SER A 79 -0.94 -11.97 2.90
C SER A 79 0.09 -12.83 3.64
N GLN A 80 0.46 -14.00 3.13
CA GLN A 80 1.40 -14.88 3.83
C GLN A 80 2.79 -14.24 3.94
N ASN A 81 3.25 -13.57 2.88
CA ASN A 81 4.55 -12.90 2.84
C ASN A 81 4.45 -11.37 2.88
N ASN A 82 3.23 -10.83 3.02
CA ASN A 82 2.95 -9.40 2.92
C ASN A 82 3.57 -8.78 1.66
N SER A 83 3.38 -9.45 0.54
CA SER A 83 3.89 -9.03 -0.76
C SER A 83 2.79 -8.44 -1.63
N ALA A 84 3.18 -7.59 -2.57
CA ALA A 84 2.28 -6.96 -3.51
C ALA A 84 2.86 -6.98 -4.93
N ALA A 85 1.96 -6.90 -5.92
CA ALA A 85 2.29 -6.63 -7.30
C ALA A 85 1.30 -5.62 -7.89
N VAL A 86 1.77 -4.84 -8.84
CA VAL A 86 0.94 -3.96 -9.66
C VAL A 86 1.26 -4.26 -11.11
N VAL A 87 0.25 -4.68 -11.85
CA VAL A 87 0.39 -5.06 -13.25
C VAL A 87 -0.65 -4.34 -14.11
N ALA A 88 -0.29 -4.06 -15.34
CA ALA A 88 -1.13 -3.35 -16.28
C ALA A 88 -1.12 -4.00 -17.66
N SER A 89 -2.16 -3.76 -18.44
CA SER A 89 -2.18 -4.13 -19.85
C SER A 89 -1.13 -3.36 -20.64
N ALA A 90 -0.66 -3.92 -21.75
CA ALA A 90 0.47 -3.39 -22.52
C ALA A 90 0.27 -1.93 -23.00
N ASP A 91 -0.97 -1.58 -23.37
CA ASP A 91 -1.35 -0.23 -23.81
C ASP A 91 -1.23 0.82 -22.70
N LEU A 92 -1.43 0.42 -21.43
CA LEU A 92 -1.31 1.32 -20.29
C LEU A 92 0.15 1.59 -19.89
N LEU A 93 1.09 0.76 -20.29
CA LEU A 93 2.52 0.88 -19.93
C LEU A 93 3.19 2.15 -20.50
N GLU A 94 2.60 2.80 -21.49
CA GLU A 94 3.08 4.10 -21.97
C GLU A 94 2.84 5.22 -20.94
N GLN A 95 1.72 5.16 -20.21
CA GLN A 95 1.36 6.12 -19.18
C GLN A 95 1.88 5.71 -17.80
N LEU A 96 1.85 4.41 -17.51
CA LEU A 96 2.32 3.80 -16.26
C LEU A 96 3.46 2.81 -16.57
N PRO A 97 4.71 3.28 -16.69
CA PRO A 97 5.84 2.41 -17.01
C PRO A 97 6.03 1.28 -16.01
N GLN A 98 6.57 0.16 -16.46
CA GLN A 98 6.83 -1.01 -15.62
C GLN A 98 7.68 -0.69 -14.36
N THR A 99 8.61 0.26 -14.47
CA THR A 99 9.43 0.72 -13.34
C THR A 99 8.58 1.40 -12.26
N LEU A 100 7.59 2.19 -12.65
CA LEU A 100 6.63 2.82 -11.74
C LEU A 100 5.75 1.76 -11.07
N LEU A 101 5.23 0.80 -11.82
CA LEU A 101 4.40 -0.28 -11.29
C LEU A 101 5.18 -1.12 -10.27
N SER A 102 6.41 -1.51 -10.58
CA SER A 102 7.28 -2.26 -9.68
C SER A 102 7.62 -1.47 -8.42
N SER A 103 7.97 -0.19 -8.56
CA SER A 103 8.25 0.68 -7.42
C SER A 103 7.01 0.88 -6.54
N THR A 104 5.82 1.01 -7.15
CA THR A 104 4.56 1.13 -6.41
C THR A 104 4.28 -0.14 -5.60
N ALA A 105 4.47 -1.32 -6.18
CA ALA A 105 4.26 -2.59 -5.50
C ALA A 105 5.26 -2.79 -4.34
N ILE A 106 6.55 -2.66 -4.61
CA ILE A 106 7.62 -3.01 -3.66
C ILE A 106 7.77 -1.98 -2.55
N SER A 107 7.69 -0.70 -2.89
CA SER A 107 7.96 0.40 -1.97
C SER A 107 6.68 1.00 -1.41
N THR A 108 5.76 1.47 -2.25
CA THR A 108 4.54 2.15 -1.80
C THR A 108 3.60 1.20 -1.07
N MET A 109 3.29 0.05 -1.64
CA MET A 109 2.45 -0.96 -0.99
C MET A 109 3.24 -1.74 0.07
N GLY A 110 4.49 -2.07 -0.23
CA GLY A 110 5.32 -2.90 0.64
C GLY A 110 5.57 -2.30 2.01
N LEU A 111 5.65 -0.98 2.15
CA LEU A 111 5.86 -0.32 3.43
C LEU A 111 4.71 -0.58 4.42
N PRO A 112 3.45 -0.19 4.14
CA PRO A 112 2.34 -0.44 5.07
C PRO A 112 2.06 -1.94 5.28
N LEU A 113 2.36 -2.80 4.31
CA LEU A 113 2.21 -4.25 4.46
C LEU A 113 3.20 -4.82 5.47
N ARG A 114 4.47 -4.44 5.41
CA ARG A 114 5.51 -4.92 6.33
C ARG A 114 5.38 -4.32 7.73
N GLU A 115 4.95 -3.07 7.84
CA GLU A 115 4.83 -2.39 9.13
C GLU A 115 3.64 -2.84 9.98
N GLY A 116 2.64 -3.48 9.40
CA GLY A 116 1.49 -3.90 10.19
C GLY A 116 0.36 -4.50 9.38
N ALA A 117 0.64 -5.14 8.25
CA ALA A 117 -0.37 -5.76 7.39
C ALA A 117 -1.55 -4.80 7.07
N ARG A 118 -1.22 -3.53 6.81
CA ARG A 118 -2.21 -2.47 6.55
C ARG A 118 -2.69 -2.53 5.10
N TYR A 119 -3.49 -3.53 4.77
CA TYR A 119 -3.92 -3.85 3.41
C TYR A 119 -4.67 -2.71 2.72
N ARG A 120 -5.63 -2.09 3.44
CA ARG A 120 -6.36 -0.93 2.92
C ARG A 120 -5.41 0.23 2.60
N GLN A 121 -4.49 0.56 3.52
CA GLN A 121 -3.54 1.65 3.34
C GLN A 121 -2.61 1.39 2.16
N ALA A 122 -2.10 0.17 2.02
CA ALA A 122 -1.26 -0.22 0.89
C ALA A 122 -1.97 0.02 -0.45
N SER A 123 -3.25 -0.34 -0.53
CA SER A 123 -4.05 -0.15 -1.75
C SER A 123 -4.34 1.31 -2.03
N VAL A 124 -4.67 2.10 -1.00
CA VAL A 124 -4.92 3.55 -1.12
C VAL A 124 -3.67 4.28 -1.59
N ASP A 125 -2.53 4.02 -0.95
CA ASP A 125 -1.27 4.68 -1.30
C ASP A 125 -0.83 4.37 -2.74
N ALA A 126 -1.04 3.13 -3.19
CA ALA A 126 -0.78 2.74 -4.57
C ALA A 126 -1.66 3.51 -5.56
N MET A 127 -2.96 3.57 -5.30
CA MET A 127 -3.91 4.30 -6.16
C MET A 127 -3.57 5.80 -6.21
N ASP A 128 -3.28 6.42 -5.07
CA ASP A 128 -2.90 7.83 -5.00
C ASP A 128 -1.69 8.13 -5.87
N ARG A 129 -0.64 7.30 -5.79
CA ARG A 129 0.56 7.46 -6.60
C ARG A 129 0.29 7.33 -8.09
N LEU A 130 -0.47 6.31 -8.48
CA LEU A 130 -0.80 6.05 -9.90
C LEU A 130 -1.73 7.12 -10.48
N GLU A 131 -2.71 7.59 -9.72
CA GLU A 131 -3.62 8.67 -10.12
C GLU A 131 -2.87 9.96 -10.44
N VAL A 132 -1.88 10.35 -9.64
CA VAL A 132 -1.06 11.54 -9.90
C VAL A 132 -0.39 11.47 -11.27
N VAL A 133 0.20 10.32 -11.61
CA VAL A 133 0.88 10.12 -12.90
C VAL A 133 -0.12 10.08 -14.06
N LEU A 134 -1.28 9.43 -13.89
CA LEU A 134 -2.33 9.38 -14.90
C LEU A 134 -2.89 10.77 -15.24
N GLN A 135 -2.93 11.67 -14.28
CA GLN A 135 -3.35 13.07 -14.45
C GLN A 135 -2.26 13.96 -15.08
N GLY A 136 -1.13 13.39 -15.47
CA GLY A 136 0.01 14.08 -16.07
C GLY A 136 0.92 14.75 -15.04
N GLY A 137 0.76 14.45 -13.74
CA GLY A 137 1.64 14.89 -12.68
C GLY A 137 2.96 14.12 -12.66
N GLU A 138 3.94 14.69 -11.98
CA GLU A 138 5.21 14.04 -11.71
C GLU A 138 5.04 12.93 -10.68
N ASP A 139 5.72 11.79 -10.87
CA ASP A 139 5.66 10.69 -9.90
C ASP A 139 6.09 11.15 -8.52
N PRO A 140 5.22 11.09 -7.50
CA PRO A 140 5.56 11.51 -6.14
C PRO A 140 6.62 10.63 -5.47
N GLY A 141 6.96 9.50 -6.09
CA GLY A 141 7.87 8.52 -5.53
C GLY A 141 7.27 7.65 -4.42
N PRO A 142 8.06 6.71 -3.87
CA PRO A 142 7.64 5.90 -2.73
C PRO A 142 7.49 6.77 -1.48
N PRO A 143 6.65 6.34 -0.51
CA PRO A 143 6.52 7.04 0.76
C PRO A 143 7.90 7.11 1.43
N GLN A 144 8.29 8.31 1.83
CA GLN A 144 9.48 8.47 2.63
C GLN A 144 9.22 7.88 4.00
N LEU A 145 10.13 7.01 4.46
CA LEU A 145 10.22 6.69 5.87
C LEU A 145 10.47 8.03 6.57
N LEU A 146 9.43 8.57 7.22
CA LEU A 146 9.67 9.54 8.27
C LEU A 146 10.54 8.78 9.27
N GLU A 147 11.85 9.10 9.29
CA GLU A 147 12.68 8.74 10.42
C GLU A 147 11.84 9.11 11.63
N ARG A 148 11.45 8.11 12.40
CA ARG A 148 10.89 8.37 13.73
C ARG A 148 12.01 9.12 14.42
N LEU A 149 11.85 10.44 14.48
CA LEU A 149 12.66 11.25 15.39
C LEU A 149 12.66 10.45 16.70
N PRO A 150 13.83 10.11 17.24
CA PRO A 150 13.85 9.41 18.52
C PRO A 150 12.92 10.21 19.40
N LEU A 151 11.88 9.55 19.93
CA LEU A 151 11.06 10.13 20.96
C LEU A 151 12.07 10.59 22.00
N GLU A 152 12.23 11.90 22.14
CA GLU A 152 12.93 12.43 23.30
C GLU A 152 12.20 11.84 24.49
N THR A 153 12.80 10.78 25.03
CA THR A 153 12.30 10.19 26.25
C THR A 153 12.46 11.28 27.28
N ASN A 154 11.36 11.86 27.71
CA ASN A 154 11.28 12.80 28.84
C ASN A 154 11.63 12.09 30.17
N ILE A 155 12.60 11.18 30.12
CA ILE A 155 13.19 10.55 31.29
C ILE A 155 14.42 11.40 31.58
N PRO A 156 14.40 12.21 32.67
CA PRO A 156 15.55 13.01 33.04
C PRO A 156 16.76 12.11 33.23
N THR A 157 17.86 12.46 32.59
CA THR A 157 19.12 11.75 32.85
C THR A 157 19.50 11.92 34.31
N LYS A 158 20.31 11.00 34.81
CA LYS A 158 20.77 11.02 36.24
C LYS A 158 21.46 12.37 36.57
N GLU A 159 22.04 13.03 35.58
CA GLU A 159 22.69 14.33 35.72
C GLU A 159 21.68 15.47 35.83
N GLU A 160 20.59 15.44 35.07
CA GLU A 160 19.51 16.42 35.15
C GLU A 160 18.76 16.32 36.49
N THR A 161 18.58 15.12 37.02
CA THR A 161 17.97 14.89 38.32
C THR A 161 18.87 15.41 39.47
N ALA A 162 20.19 15.30 39.31
CA ALA A 162 21.15 15.80 40.30
C ALA A 162 21.24 17.35 40.33
N SER A 163 20.94 18.01 39.22
CA SER A 163 20.95 19.48 39.08
C SER A 163 19.58 20.12 39.37
N SER A 164 18.54 19.35 39.63
CA SER A 164 17.23 19.90 39.94
C SER A 164 17.16 20.44 41.35
N ASN A 165 16.58 21.64 41.55
CA ASN A 165 16.39 22.25 42.88
C ASN A 165 15.57 21.36 43.84
N ALA A 166 14.76 20.44 43.29
CA ALA A 166 13.99 19.47 44.11
C ALA A 166 14.91 18.51 44.85
N PHE A 167 16.04 18.09 44.27
CA PHE A 167 17.01 17.24 44.93
C PHE A 167 17.70 17.94 46.10
N THR A 168 17.99 19.23 45.91
CA THR A 168 18.60 20.07 46.97
C THR A 168 17.69 20.22 48.18
N TRP A 169 16.39 20.38 47.96
CA TRP A 169 15.39 20.47 49.06
C TRP A 169 15.25 19.18 49.83
N VAL A 170 15.30 18.03 49.16
CA VAL A 170 15.21 16.70 49.84
C VAL A 170 16.42 16.46 50.73
N VAL A 171 17.62 16.85 50.27
CA VAL A 171 18.85 16.72 51.08
C VAL A 171 18.82 17.64 52.30
N VAL A 172 18.33 18.87 52.14
CA VAL A 172 18.19 19.81 53.27
C VAL A 172 17.20 19.31 54.32
N LEU A 173 16.14 18.66 53.93
CA LEU A 173 15.11 18.13 54.82
C LEU A 173 15.58 16.87 55.60
N LEU A 174 16.59 16.17 55.07
CA LEU A 174 17.17 14.97 55.72
C LEU A 174 18.29 15.30 56.76
N VAL A 175 18.82 16.53 56.74
CA VAL A 175 19.92 16.98 57.62
C VAL A 175 19.41 17.79 58.83
N VAL A 176 18.12 18.15 58.85
CA VAL A 176 17.44 18.80 59.98
C VAL A 176 16.63 17.79 60.77
#